data_36998055bcb71e517332ca323c3b1f17
#
_entry.id   36998055bcb71e517332ca323c3b1f17
#
_cell.length_a   1.000
_cell.length_b   1.000
_cell.length_c   1.000
_cell.angle_alpha   90.00
_cell.angle_beta   90.00
_cell.angle_gamma   90.00
#
_symmetry.space_group_name_H-M   'P 1'
#
loop_
_entity.id
_entity.type
_entity.pdbx_description
1 polymer ?
#
loop_
_entity_poly.entity_id
_entity_poly.type
_entity_poly.pdbx_seq_one_letter_code
_entity_poly.pdbx_strand_id
1 'polypeptide(L)'
;MDPLSQAAIGAAAAQSGSRATDLRHALWIGALAGMAPDLDVLIRSDTDPLLALEYHRQFTHSLLFVPFGALICAVAFYPVARKYLTFRMVWVCSVLGYGTQLLWPLSDTRFAWHNVSVIDPLFTLPLLALLIISAARQQPKWAIYGLCWAISYLGFGLVQHQRALSAAEQILSLIHI
;
A
#
# COMPACT_ATOMS: atom_id res chain seq x y z
N MET A 1 -3.68 5.15 -5.91
CA MET A 1 -4.22 5.26 -4.54
C MET A 1 -3.57 6.44 -3.88
N ASP A 2 -4.24 7.10 -2.95
CA ASP A 2 -3.69 8.20 -2.17
C ASP A 2 -2.75 7.68 -1.06
N PRO A 3 -1.82 8.51 -0.54
CA PRO A 3 -0.89 8.11 0.50
C PRO A 3 -1.57 7.61 1.78
N LEU A 4 -2.76 8.11 2.11
CA LEU A 4 -3.50 7.68 3.30
C LEU A 4 -4.01 6.25 3.18
N SER A 5 -4.56 5.88 2.02
CA SER A 5 -4.99 4.51 1.73
C SER A 5 -3.81 3.54 1.73
N GLN A 6 -2.66 3.93 1.20
CA GLN A 6 -1.43 3.13 1.23
C GLN A 6 -0.93 2.95 2.67
N ALA A 7 -0.91 4.03 3.46
CA ALA A 7 -0.58 3.98 4.88
C ALA A 7 -1.52 3.03 5.64
N ALA A 8 -2.83 3.09 5.37
CA ALA A 8 -3.81 2.22 6.03
C ALA A 8 -3.62 0.74 5.67
N ILE A 9 -3.37 0.42 4.40
CA ILE A 9 -3.06 -0.97 3.99
C ILE A 9 -1.76 -1.46 4.64
N GLY A 10 -0.71 -0.64 4.61
CA GLY A 10 0.56 -0.95 5.25
C GLY A 10 0.42 -1.19 6.75
N ALA A 11 -0.35 -0.35 7.44
CA ALA A 11 -0.65 -0.52 8.85
C ALA A 11 -1.45 -1.81 9.13
N ALA A 12 -2.44 -2.14 8.27
CA ALA A 12 -3.23 -3.36 8.40
C ALA A 12 -2.36 -4.61 8.26
N ALA A 13 -1.49 -4.64 7.26
CA ALA A 13 -0.56 -5.74 7.04
C ALA A 13 0.41 -5.91 8.22
N ALA A 14 1.03 -4.81 8.69
CA ALA A 14 1.94 -4.85 9.82
C ALA A 14 1.25 -5.29 11.12
N GLN A 15 0.07 -4.77 11.43
CA GLN A 15 -0.71 -5.16 12.61
C GLN A 15 -1.16 -6.62 12.56
N SER A 16 -1.56 -7.12 11.39
CA SER A 16 -2.04 -8.51 11.24
C SER A 16 -0.94 -9.54 11.56
N GLY A 17 0.32 -9.21 11.27
CA GLY A 17 1.49 -10.04 11.56
C GLY A 17 2.12 -9.79 12.94
N SER A 18 1.59 -8.87 13.76
CA SER A 18 2.19 -8.45 15.01
C SER A 18 1.52 -9.07 16.23
N ARG A 19 2.26 -9.10 17.37
CA ARG A 19 1.70 -9.52 18.67
C ARG A 19 0.76 -8.44 19.21
N ALA A 20 -0.15 -8.85 20.08
CA ALA A 20 -1.13 -7.95 20.72
C ALA A 20 -0.48 -6.74 21.41
N THR A 21 0.66 -6.92 22.05
CA THR A 21 1.42 -5.85 22.74
C THR A 21 2.01 -4.82 21.80
N ASP A 22 2.23 -5.17 20.54
CA ASP A 22 3.04 -4.38 19.60
C ASP A 22 2.17 -3.65 18.56
N LEU A 23 0.86 -3.83 18.59
CA LEU A 23 -0.09 -3.36 17.56
C LEU A 23 -0.04 -1.84 17.33
N ARG A 24 0.15 -1.04 18.38
CA ARG A 24 0.26 0.42 18.24
C ARG A 24 1.51 0.82 17.48
N HIS A 25 2.63 0.16 17.78
CA HIS A 25 3.90 0.44 17.11
C HIS A 25 3.88 -0.09 15.66
N ALA A 26 3.31 -1.29 15.45
CA ALA A 26 3.12 -1.88 14.13
C ALA A 26 2.24 -1.00 13.23
N LEU A 27 1.20 -0.36 13.78
CA LEU A 27 0.35 0.58 13.05
C LEU A 27 1.19 1.72 12.45
N TRP A 28 1.99 2.41 13.28
CA TRP A 28 2.77 3.55 12.82
C TRP A 28 3.89 3.15 11.86
N ILE A 29 4.60 2.07 12.16
CA ILE A 29 5.69 1.58 11.33
C ILE A 29 5.15 1.12 9.98
N GLY A 30 4.07 0.33 9.97
CA GLY A 30 3.44 -0.15 8.75
C GLY A 30 2.86 0.99 7.91
N ALA A 31 2.23 2.00 8.55
CA ALA A 31 1.71 3.17 7.87
C ALA A 31 2.83 3.97 7.19
N LEU A 32 3.90 4.28 7.90
CA LEU A 32 5.03 5.03 7.36
C LEU A 32 5.77 4.24 6.27
N ALA A 33 5.95 2.93 6.46
CA ALA A 33 6.55 2.07 5.44
C ALA A 33 5.67 1.95 4.18
N GLY A 34 4.34 1.94 4.34
CA GLY A 34 3.40 1.94 3.21
C GLY A 34 3.45 3.21 2.37
N MET A 35 3.81 4.33 2.98
CA MET A 35 4.00 5.61 2.27
C MET A 35 5.41 5.77 1.70
N ALA A 36 6.39 5.01 2.18
CA ALA A 36 7.80 5.19 1.83
C ALA A 36 8.09 5.06 0.32
N PRO A 37 7.47 4.14 -0.44
CA PRO A 37 7.68 4.08 -1.89
C PRO A 37 7.34 5.37 -2.63
N ASP A 38 6.30 6.09 -2.20
CA ASP A 38 5.86 7.34 -2.81
C ASP A 38 6.82 8.53 -2.54
N LEU A 39 7.85 8.35 -1.71
CA LEU A 39 8.93 9.34 -1.55
C LEU A 39 9.76 9.51 -2.84
N ASP A 40 9.60 8.64 -3.82
CA ASP A 40 10.19 8.79 -5.15
C ASP A 40 9.73 10.07 -5.86
N VAL A 41 8.61 10.66 -5.45
CA VAL A 41 8.15 11.99 -5.91
C VAL A 41 9.18 13.11 -5.63
N LEU A 42 10.10 12.88 -4.68
CA LEU A 42 11.19 13.80 -4.37
C LEU A 42 12.33 13.75 -5.41
N ILE A 43 12.36 12.73 -6.26
CA ILE A 43 13.31 12.64 -7.38
C ILE A 43 12.84 13.61 -8.46
N ARG A 44 13.44 14.80 -8.43
CA ARG A 44 13.12 15.90 -9.39
C ARG A 44 14.39 16.39 -10.04
N SER A 45 14.25 16.86 -11.29
CA SER A 45 15.32 17.54 -12.03
C SER A 45 14.81 18.87 -12.56
N ASP A 46 15.59 19.91 -12.40
CA ASP A 46 15.28 21.23 -12.96
C ASP A 46 15.51 21.28 -14.49
N THR A 47 16.28 20.32 -15.01
CA THR A 47 16.63 20.23 -16.45
C THR A 47 15.72 19.29 -17.24
N ASP A 48 15.09 18.32 -16.57
CA ASP A 48 14.16 17.36 -17.18
C ASP A 48 12.89 17.21 -16.34
N PRO A 49 11.81 17.91 -16.71
CA PRO A 49 10.52 17.82 -16.01
C PRO A 49 9.85 16.44 -16.10
N LEU A 50 10.21 15.61 -17.10
CA LEU A 50 9.62 14.29 -17.30
C LEU A 50 10.26 13.23 -16.39
N LEU A 51 11.45 13.51 -15.86
CA LEU A 51 12.18 12.58 -14.99
C LEU A 51 11.34 12.12 -13.78
N ALA A 52 10.65 13.06 -13.14
CA ALA A 52 9.77 12.74 -12.01
C ALA A 52 8.62 11.82 -12.42
N LEU A 53 8.09 11.97 -13.64
CA LEU A 53 7.01 11.14 -14.16
C LEU A 53 7.51 9.74 -14.54
N GLU A 54 8.72 9.64 -15.06
CA GLU A 54 9.36 8.39 -15.47
C GLU A 54 9.72 7.52 -14.26
N TYR A 55 10.36 8.11 -13.24
CA TYR A 55 10.80 7.37 -12.05
C TYR A 55 9.72 7.17 -11.01
N HIS A 56 8.64 7.98 -11.03
CA HIS A 56 7.55 7.82 -10.09
C HIS A 56 6.87 6.46 -10.23
N ARG A 57 6.85 5.70 -9.13
CA ARG A 57 6.32 4.34 -9.04
C ARG A 57 7.03 3.31 -9.94
N GLN A 58 8.30 3.47 -10.21
CA GLN A 58 9.09 2.51 -10.99
C GLN A 58 9.81 1.52 -10.07
N PHE A 59 11.10 1.72 -9.80
CA PHE A 59 11.91 0.75 -9.04
C PHE A 59 11.54 0.69 -7.56
N THR A 60 11.13 1.81 -6.95
CA THR A 60 10.75 1.90 -5.53
C THR A 60 9.56 1.01 -5.16
N HIS A 61 8.69 0.74 -6.13
CA HIS A 61 7.50 -0.10 -5.97
C HIS A 61 7.71 -1.54 -6.43
N SER A 62 8.91 -1.90 -6.91
CA SER A 62 9.16 -3.25 -7.40
C SER A 62 9.27 -4.28 -6.28
N LEU A 63 8.83 -5.51 -6.53
CA LEU A 63 8.93 -6.62 -5.59
C LEU A 63 10.39 -6.89 -5.19
N LEU A 64 11.32 -6.68 -6.13
CA LEU A 64 12.76 -6.83 -5.89
C LEU A 64 13.28 -5.77 -4.91
N PHE A 65 12.74 -4.56 -4.94
CA PHE A 65 13.17 -3.45 -4.08
C PHE A 65 12.55 -3.52 -2.67
N VAL A 66 11.42 -4.22 -2.48
CA VAL A 66 10.73 -4.31 -1.17
C VAL A 66 11.67 -4.67 -0.01
N PRO A 67 12.49 -5.72 -0.06
CA PRO A 67 13.36 -6.07 1.06
C PRO A 67 14.40 -4.97 1.37
N PHE A 68 14.90 -4.28 0.36
CA PHE A 68 15.88 -3.20 0.49
C PHE A 68 15.20 -1.92 1.00
N GLY A 69 14.08 -1.51 0.40
CA GLY A 69 13.30 -0.36 0.83
C GLY A 69 12.79 -0.51 2.27
N ALA A 70 12.30 -1.70 2.62
CA ALA A 70 11.91 -2.04 3.98
C ALA A 70 13.10 -2.04 4.96
N LEU A 71 14.29 -2.42 4.53
CA LEU A 71 15.51 -2.34 5.35
C LEU A 71 15.88 -0.87 5.63
N ILE A 72 15.81 0.00 4.61
CA ILE A 72 16.02 1.43 4.76
C ILE A 72 15.02 2.02 5.76
N CYS A 73 13.73 1.70 5.61
CA CYS A 73 12.68 2.08 6.55
C CYS A 73 12.98 1.58 7.96
N ALA A 74 13.41 0.31 8.11
CA ALA A 74 13.73 -0.25 9.40
C ALA A 74 14.91 0.47 10.08
N VAL A 75 15.97 0.78 9.34
CA VAL A 75 17.10 1.55 9.87
C VAL A 75 16.66 2.95 10.30
N ALA A 76 15.81 3.61 9.52
CA ALA A 76 15.29 4.94 9.83
C ALA A 76 14.37 4.95 11.07
N PHE A 77 13.49 3.94 11.21
CA PHE A 77 12.49 3.90 12.29
C PHE A 77 13.00 3.25 13.57
N TYR A 78 14.01 2.38 13.49
CA TYR A 78 14.52 1.65 14.66
C TYR A 78 15.02 2.53 15.81
N PRO A 79 15.69 3.67 15.60
CA PRO A 79 16.12 4.53 16.72
C PRO A 79 14.95 4.96 17.62
N VAL A 80 13.77 5.16 17.05
CA VAL A 80 12.55 5.54 17.78
C VAL A 80 11.85 4.29 18.35
N ALA A 81 11.81 3.21 17.57
CA ALA A 81 11.09 1.98 17.92
C ALA A 81 11.86 1.06 18.89
N ARG A 82 13.17 1.21 19.05
CA ARG A 82 14.06 0.29 19.81
C ARG A 82 13.69 0.06 21.27
N LYS A 83 12.92 0.97 21.86
CA LYS A 83 12.42 0.82 23.24
C LYS A 83 11.29 -0.22 23.35
N TYR A 84 10.63 -0.54 22.23
CA TYR A 84 9.41 -1.35 22.20
C TYR A 84 9.55 -2.56 21.31
N LEU A 85 10.30 -2.46 20.21
CA LEU A 85 10.43 -3.49 19.19
C LEU A 85 11.90 -3.81 18.89
N THR A 86 12.15 -5.08 18.55
CA THR A 86 13.45 -5.49 18.02
C THR A 86 13.62 -5.03 16.58
N PHE A 87 14.85 -4.87 16.12
CA PHE A 87 15.13 -4.48 14.72
C PHE A 87 14.44 -5.42 13.71
N ARG A 88 14.48 -6.74 13.97
CA ARG A 88 13.80 -7.73 13.12
C ARG A 88 12.30 -7.47 13.02
N MET A 89 11.63 -7.11 14.12
CA MET A 89 10.20 -6.80 14.10
C MET A 89 9.92 -5.51 13.30
N VAL A 90 10.73 -4.48 13.49
CA VAL A 90 10.63 -3.23 12.71
C VAL A 90 10.78 -3.52 11.22
N TRP A 91 11.78 -4.33 10.85
CA TRP A 91 11.98 -4.73 9.45
C TRP A 91 10.80 -5.54 8.88
N VAL A 92 10.29 -6.54 9.61
CA VAL A 92 9.13 -7.33 9.18
C VAL A 92 7.89 -6.46 9.01
N CYS A 93 7.61 -5.56 9.96
CA CYS A 93 6.50 -4.59 9.82
C CYS A 93 6.69 -3.68 8.61
N SER A 94 7.93 -3.28 8.31
CA SER A 94 8.25 -2.48 7.13
C SER A 94 8.05 -3.28 5.83
N VAL A 95 8.48 -4.55 5.77
CA VAL A 95 8.24 -5.43 4.62
C VAL A 95 6.74 -5.61 4.36
N LEU A 96 5.97 -5.89 5.40
CA LEU A 96 4.52 -6.08 5.29
C LEU A 96 3.79 -4.79 4.91
N GLY A 97 4.30 -3.64 5.36
CA GLY A 97 3.71 -2.33 5.08
C GLY A 97 4.08 -1.78 3.71
N TYR A 98 5.21 -2.19 3.15
CA TYR A 98 5.75 -1.61 1.91
C TYR A 98 4.85 -1.92 0.70
N GLY A 99 4.32 -0.89 0.06
CA GLY A 99 3.48 -1.05 -1.13
C GLY A 99 4.26 -1.43 -2.37
N THR A 100 3.68 -2.26 -3.26
CA THR A 100 4.41 -2.87 -4.38
C THR A 100 3.80 -2.60 -5.76
N GLN A 101 4.66 -2.42 -6.78
CA GLN A 101 4.40 -2.78 -8.17
C GLN A 101 5.08 -4.12 -8.48
N LEU A 102 4.27 -5.15 -8.78
CA LEU A 102 4.68 -6.55 -8.64
C LEU A 102 5.83 -7.03 -9.54
N LEU A 103 6.02 -6.52 -10.75
CA LEU A 103 6.80 -7.24 -11.77
C LEU A 103 8.03 -6.51 -12.33
N TRP A 104 8.36 -5.31 -11.85
CA TRP A 104 9.59 -4.66 -12.29
C TRP A 104 10.82 -5.40 -11.69
N PRO A 105 11.91 -5.70 -12.41
CA PRO A 105 12.27 -5.32 -13.78
C PRO A 105 11.84 -6.32 -14.87
N LEU A 106 11.06 -7.36 -14.52
CA LEU A 106 10.67 -8.42 -15.46
C LEU A 106 9.60 -7.96 -16.47
N SER A 107 8.87 -6.91 -16.16
CA SER A 107 7.85 -6.32 -17.04
C SER A 107 7.74 -4.83 -16.78
N ASP A 108 7.85 -4.03 -17.84
CA ASP A 108 7.57 -2.59 -17.83
C ASP A 108 6.06 -2.29 -17.88
N THR A 109 5.22 -3.32 -17.85
CA THR A 109 3.78 -3.16 -17.88
C THR A 109 3.32 -2.52 -16.58
N ARG A 110 2.92 -1.26 -16.64
CA ARG A 110 2.26 -0.57 -15.54
C ARG A 110 0.88 -1.18 -15.35
N PHE A 111 0.72 -2.03 -14.35
CA PHE A 111 -0.59 -2.50 -13.91
C PHE A 111 -1.30 -1.33 -13.20
N ALA A 112 -1.79 -0.38 -13.97
CA ALA A 112 -2.65 0.68 -13.46
C ALA A 112 -4.03 0.06 -13.17
N TRP A 113 -4.20 -0.42 -11.95
CA TRP A 113 -5.48 -0.90 -11.49
C TRP A 113 -6.34 0.33 -11.15
N HIS A 114 -7.11 0.80 -12.13
CA HIS A 114 -8.06 1.92 -11.97
C HIS A 114 -9.30 1.50 -11.16
N ASN A 115 -9.12 0.65 -10.14
CA ASN A 115 -10.22 0.01 -9.41
C ASN A 115 -10.76 0.85 -8.26
N VAL A 116 -10.02 1.86 -7.83
CA VAL A 116 -10.37 2.71 -6.68
C VAL A 116 -10.06 4.15 -7.05
N SER A 117 -10.96 5.06 -6.69
CA SER A 117 -10.72 6.50 -6.80
C SER A 117 -9.43 6.89 -6.08
N VAL A 118 -8.81 8.00 -6.50
CA VAL A 118 -7.60 8.52 -5.84
C VAL A 118 -7.86 8.73 -4.35
N ILE A 119 -9.05 9.25 -4.00
CA ILE A 119 -9.53 9.36 -2.62
C ILE A 119 -10.88 8.64 -2.52
N ASP A 120 -10.93 7.55 -1.76
CA ASP A 120 -12.14 6.75 -1.56
C ASP A 120 -12.47 6.63 -0.07
N PRO A 121 -13.37 7.48 0.46
CA PRO A 121 -13.74 7.44 1.86
C PRO A 121 -14.42 6.12 2.27
N LEU A 122 -15.16 5.49 1.34
CA LEU A 122 -15.85 4.23 1.60
C LEU A 122 -14.85 3.08 1.79
N PHE A 123 -13.71 3.14 1.13
CA PHE A 123 -12.61 2.22 1.33
C PHE A 123 -11.84 2.52 2.62
N THR A 124 -11.44 3.79 2.78
CA THR A 124 -10.44 4.20 3.77
C THR A 124 -11.00 4.31 5.18
N LEU A 125 -12.22 4.84 5.37
CA LEU A 125 -12.78 5.05 6.71
C LEU A 125 -13.06 3.76 7.47
N PRO A 126 -13.68 2.70 6.88
CA PRO A 126 -13.85 1.43 7.58
C PRO A 126 -12.52 0.78 7.92
N LEU A 127 -11.54 0.86 7.00
CA LEU A 127 -10.20 0.33 7.23
C LEU A 127 -9.53 1.01 8.42
N LEU A 128 -9.50 2.34 8.46
CA LEU A 128 -8.94 3.11 9.58
C LEU A 128 -9.66 2.80 10.90
N ALA A 129 -10.98 2.70 10.88
CA ALA A 129 -11.76 2.35 12.09
C ALA A 129 -11.33 0.99 12.65
N LEU A 130 -11.19 -0.04 11.79
CA LEU A 130 -10.74 -1.37 12.19
C LEU A 130 -9.32 -1.38 12.74
N LEU A 131 -8.41 -0.56 12.17
CA LEU A 131 -7.03 -0.42 12.66
C LEU A 131 -6.96 0.25 14.02
N ILE A 132 -7.75 1.30 14.23
CA ILE A 132 -7.86 2.00 15.52
C ILE A 132 -8.42 1.03 16.58
N ILE A 133 -9.47 0.28 16.26
CA ILE A 133 -10.05 -0.74 17.15
C ILE A 133 -9.02 -1.82 17.47
N SER A 134 -8.25 -2.27 16.49
CA SER A 134 -7.17 -3.24 16.67
C SER A 134 -6.14 -2.75 17.70
N ALA A 135 -5.65 -1.51 17.52
CA ALA A 135 -4.69 -0.90 18.40
C ALA A 135 -5.25 -0.58 19.81
N ALA A 136 -6.53 -0.18 19.90
CA ALA A 136 -7.18 0.16 21.16
C ALA A 136 -7.50 -1.09 22.00
N ARG A 137 -8.00 -2.14 21.34
CA ARG A 137 -8.37 -3.40 22.00
C ARG A 137 -7.21 -4.38 22.14
N GLN A 138 -6.05 -4.06 21.59
CA GLN A 138 -4.87 -4.94 21.56
C GLN A 138 -5.20 -6.32 20.96
N GLN A 139 -5.98 -6.37 19.89
CA GLN A 139 -6.44 -7.60 19.24
C GLN A 139 -6.15 -7.57 17.74
N PRO A 140 -5.19 -8.36 17.24
CA PRO A 140 -4.79 -8.34 15.82
C PRO A 140 -5.90 -8.81 14.86
N LYS A 141 -6.92 -9.54 15.37
CA LYS A 141 -8.06 -9.97 14.55
C LYS A 141 -8.78 -8.82 13.83
N TRP A 142 -8.82 -7.64 14.44
CA TRP A 142 -9.45 -6.47 13.82
C TRP A 142 -8.64 -5.94 12.63
N ALA A 143 -7.31 -6.04 12.69
CA ALA A 143 -6.46 -5.72 11.54
C ALA A 143 -6.64 -6.75 10.41
N ILE A 144 -6.81 -8.04 10.75
CA ILE A 144 -7.14 -9.08 9.77
C ILE A 144 -8.47 -8.79 9.09
N TYR A 145 -9.50 -8.38 9.84
CA TYR A 145 -10.78 -7.95 9.24
C TYR A 145 -10.59 -6.73 8.32
N GLY A 146 -9.70 -5.79 8.70
CA GLY A 146 -9.31 -4.67 7.84
C GLY A 146 -8.67 -5.12 6.54
N LEU A 147 -7.76 -6.10 6.56
CA LEU A 147 -7.18 -6.69 5.35
C LEU A 147 -8.23 -7.41 4.50
N CYS A 148 -9.10 -8.20 5.13
CA CYS A 148 -10.19 -8.85 4.41
C CYS A 148 -11.10 -7.83 3.73
N TRP A 149 -11.44 -6.73 4.41
CA TRP A 149 -12.18 -5.61 3.83
C TRP A 149 -11.45 -5.03 2.62
N ALA A 150 -10.16 -4.71 2.77
CA ALA A 150 -9.37 -4.13 1.69
C ALA A 150 -9.30 -5.05 0.46
N ILE A 151 -9.03 -6.34 0.65
CA ILE A 151 -8.97 -7.34 -0.41
C ILE A 151 -10.33 -7.48 -1.10
N SER A 152 -11.41 -7.55 -0.33
CA SER A 152 -12.77 -7.70 -0.87
C SER A 152 -13.19 -6.48 -1.67
N TYR A 153 -12.89 -5.27 -1.17
CA TYR A 153 -13.20 -4.01 -1.85
C TYR A 153 -12.42 -3.86 -3.16
N LEU A 154 -11.11 -4.14 -3.14
CA LEU A 154 -10.28 -4.13 -4.34
C LEU A 154 -10.72 -5.19 -5.35
N GLY A 155 -11.07 -6.39 -4.90
CA GLY A 155 -11.60 -7.46 -5.74
C GLY A 155 -12.93 -7.07 -6.39
N PHE A 156 -13.84 -6.44 -5.63
CA PHE A 156 -15.08 -5.90 -6.17
C PHE A 156 -14.82 -4.83 -7.24
N GLY A 157 -13.90 -3.89 -6.97
CA GLY A 157 -13.48 -2.87 -7.93
C GLY A 157 -12.96 -3.46 -9.23
N LEU A 158 -12.17 -4.54 -9.15
CA LEU A 158 -11.68 -5.26 -10.34
C LEU A 158 -12.81 -5.85 -11.19
N VAL A 159 -13.78 -6.49 -10.55
CA VAL A 159 -14.96 -7.05 -11.25
C VAL A 159 -15.77 -5.95 -11.93
N GLN A 160 -15.98 -4.81 -11.25
CA GLN A 160 -16.70 -3.68 -11.82
C GLN A 160 -15.94 -3.04 -12.99
N HIS A 161 -14.62 -2.94 -12.90
CA HIS A 161 -13.79 -2.46 -14.00
C HIS A 161 -13.90 -3.34 -15.24
N GLN A 162 -13.85 -4.67 -15.08
CA GLN A 162 -14.03 -5.62 -16.20
C GLN A 162 -15.44 -5.51 -16.82
N ARG A 163 -16.47 -5.38 -15.99
CA ARG A 163 -17.84 -5.17 -16.49
C ARG A 163 -17.99 -3.89 -17.29
N ALA A 164 -17.36 -2.81 -16.83
CA ALA A 164 -17.38 -1.53 -17.53
C ALA A 164 -16.68 -1.61 -18.89
N LEU A 165 -15.52 -2.29 -18.96
CA LEU A 165 -14.81 -2.52 -20.22
C LEU A 165 -15.67 -3.33 -21.21
N SER A 166 -16.26 -4.44 -20.76
CA SER A 166 -17.14 -5.27 -21.61
C SER A 166 -18.36 -4.51 -22.14
N ALA A 167 -18.95 -3.65 -21.29
CA ALA A 167 -20.06 -2.79 -21.72
C ALA A 167 -19.61 -1.73 -22.74
N ALA A 168 -18.43 -1.15 -22.57
CA ALA A 168 -17.86 -0.19 -23.52
C ALA A 168 -17.57 -0.84 -24.88
N GLU A 169 -17.01 -2.05 -24.89
CA GLU A 169 -16.76 -2.83 -26.12
C GLU A 169 -18.06 -3.14 -26.87
N GLN A 170 -19.13 -3.51 -26.15
CA GLN A 170 -20.45 -3.74 -26.74
C GLN A 170 -21.01 -2.47 -27.41
N ILE A 171 -20.89 -1.31 -26.75
CA ILE A 171 -21.35 -0.04 -27.32
C ILE A 171 -20.52 0.33 -28.55
N LEU A 172 -19.20 0.17 -28.50
CA LEU A 172 -18.33 0.44 -29.64
C LEU A 172 -18.63 -0.48 -30.84
N SER A 173 -18.91 -1.76 -30.59
CA SER A 173 -19.27 -2.68 -31.64
C SER A 173 -20.59 -2.31 -32.36
N LEU A 174 -21.51 -1.65 -31.64
CA LEU A 174 -22.77 -1.16 -32.21
C LEU A 174 -22.60 0.11 -33.05
N ILE A 175 -21.58 0.90 -32.79
CA ILE A 175 -21.29 2.16 -33.50
C ILE A 175 -20.52 1.87 -34.79
N HIS A 176 -19.77 0.77 -34.88
CA HIS A 176 -18.98 0.39 -36.05
C HIS A 176 -19.75 -0.43 -37.09
N ILE A 177 -21.06 -0.63 -36.94
CA ILE A 177 -21.98 -1.14 -37.97
C ILE A 177 -22.57 0.05 -38.72
#